data_8c73fde42b07c84d9e01a2af120b57c2
#
_entry.id   8c73fde42b07c84d9e01a2af120b57c2
#
_cell.length_a   1.000
_cell.length_b   1.000
_cell.length_c   1.000
_cell.angle_alpha   90.00
_cell.angle_beta   90.00
_cell.angle_gamma   90.00
#
_symmetry.space_group_name_H-M   'P 1'
#
loop_
_entity.id
_entity.type
_entity.pdbx_description
1 polymer ?
#
loop_
_entity_poly.entity_id
_entity_poly.type
_entity_poly.pdbx_seq_one_letter_code
_entity_poly.pdbx_strand_id
1 'polypeptide(L)'
;LKTGVTEHKKYEDPVLNKSYQEMADYYGMAVIPARVKMPKDKGAAEGSVFSMATTIIGILRNRTFFTFESLNKAIYIEMNKLNDEKFQKREGSRKSVYMDEEKDFMNPLPEHPFELSEWKMATVQLNYHI
;
A
#
# COMPACT_ATOMS: atom_id res chain seq x y z
N LEU A 1 -6.87 6.20 4.86
CA LEU A 1 -7.45 5.01 5.48
C LEU A 1 -8.00 5.39 6.86
N LYS A 2 -9.33 5.38 7.04
CA LYS A 2 -9.95 5.65 8.35
C LYS A 2 -9.56 4.61 9.42
N THR A 3 -9.12 3.44 8.99
CA THR A 3 -8.73 2.31 9.86
C THR A 3 -7.25 2.32 10.26
N GLY A 4 -6.38 3.02 9.52
CA GLY A 4 -4.95 3.09 9.84
C GLY A 4 -4.59 4.13 10.89
N VAL A 5 -5.49 5.10 11.14
CA VAL A 5 -5.34 6.15 12.15
C VAL A 5 -6.58 6.14 13.03
N THR A 6 -6.42 5.92 14.31
CA THR A 6 -7.54 5.84 15.27
C THR A 6 -7.98 7.22 15.74
N GLU A 7 -7.03 8.12 16.00
CA GLU A 7 -7.29 9.50 16.36
C GLU A 7 -6.38 10.44 15.57
N HIS A 8 -6.95 11.52 15.06
CA HIS A 8 -6.21 12.57 14.35
C HIS A 8 -6.86 13.92 14.57
N LYS A 9 -6.36 14.68 15.53
CA LYS A 9 -6.78 16.04 15.81
C LYS A 9 -5.83 17.05 15.15
N LYS A 10 -6.31 18.28 14.94
CA LYS A 10 -5.62 19.28 14.10
C LYS A 10 -4.24 19.71 14.61
N TYR A 11 -4.00 19.61 15.91
CA TYR A 11 -2.76 20.09 16.57
C TYR A 11 -2.13 19.01 17.47
N GLU A 12 -2.55 17.78 17.38
CA GLU A 12 -2.03 16.66 18.15
C GLU A 12 -1.42 15.64 17.19
N ASP A 13 -0.45 14.89 17.68
CA ASP A 13 0.13 13.78 16.92
C ASP A 13 -0.94 12.72 16.64
N PRO A 14 -0.98 12.18 15.43
CA PRO A 14 -1.96 11.17 15.07
C PRO A 14 -1.69 9.85 15.81
N VAL A 15 -2.73 9.27 16.40
CA VAL A 15 -2.65 7.95 17.01
C VAL A 15 -2.90 6.90 15.92
N LEU A 16 -1.88 6.12 15.62
CA LEU A 16 -1.96 5.05 14.64
C LEU A 16 -2.67 3.82 15.19
N ASN A 17 -3.29 3.05 14.33
CA ASN A 17 -3.76 1.71 14.67
C ASN A 17 -2.55 0.84 15.04
N LYS A 18 -2.63 0.11 16.17
CA LYS A 18 -1.52 -0.68 16.71
C LYS A 18 -0.98 -1.69 15.70
N SER A 19 -1.85 -2.48 15.09
CA SER A 19 -1.42 -3.48 14.09
C SER A 19 -0.80 -2.83 12.84
N TYR A 20 -1.27 -1.64 12.48
CA TYR A 20 -0.69 -0.90 11.37
C TYR A 20 0.69 -0.34 11.71
N GLN A 21 0.89 0.12 12.95
CA GLN A 21 2.20 0.53 13.45
C GLN A 21 3.17 -0.65 13.50
N GLU A 22 2.75 -1.80 14.05
CA GLU A 22 3.55 -3.03 14.09
C GLU A 22 4.01 -3.47 12.69
N MET A 23 3.11 -3.39 11.69
CA MET A 23 3.47 -3.66 10.31
C MET A 23 4.48 -2.65 9.76
N ALA A 24 4.31 -1.37 10.06
CA ALA A 24 5.24 -0.33 9.61
C ALA A 24 6.63 -0.51 10.22
N ASP A 25 6.69 -0.80 11.52
CA ASP A 25 7.94 -1.07 12.24
C ASP A 25 8.64 -2.32 11.69
N TYR A 26 7.87 -3.38 11.38
CA TYR A 26 8.39 -4.60 10.79
C TYR A 26 9.08 -4.37 9.44
N TYR A 27 8.52 -3.51 8.59
CA TYR A 27 9.11 -3.16 7.30
C TYR A 27 10.07 -1.95 7.36
N GLY A 28 10.31 -1.39 8.53
CA GLY A 28 11.14 -0.19 8.70
C GLY A 28 10.57 1.05 7.99
N MET A 29 9.24 1.18 7.97
CA MET A 29 8.54 2.28 7.30
C MET A 29 8.06 3.32 8.29
N ALA A 30 8.18 4.60 7.93
CA ALA A 30 7.51 5.70 8.66
C ALA A 30 6.10 5.91 8.13
N VAL A 31 5.10 5.92 9.03
CA VAL A 31 3.72 6.25 8.66
C VAL A 31 3.49 7.74 8.84
N ILE A 32 3.29 8.46 7.74
CA ILE A 32 3.01 9.90 7.73
C ILE A 32 1.55 10.11 7.30
N PRO A 33 0.62 10.32 8.24
CA PRO A 33 -0.77 10.59 7.91
C PRO A 33 -0.93 11.94 7.20
N ALA A 34 -1.84 12.01 6.23
CA ALA A 34 -2.21 13.26 5.62
C ALA A 34 -2.88 14.19 6.64
N ARG A 35 -2.71 15.49 6.49
CA ARG A 35 -3.28 16.50 7.40
C ARG A 35 -4.80 16.42 7.47
N VAL A 36 -5.34 16.74 8.65
CA VAL A 36 -6.80 16.73 8.88
C VAL A 36 -7.50 17.70 7.93
N LYS A 37 -8.56 17.24 7.26
CA LYS A 37 -9.38 18.02 6.31
C LYS A 37 -8.60 18.63 5.15
N MET A 38 -7.46 18.04 4.77
CA MET A 38 -6.66 18.46 3.61
C MET A 38 -6.63 17.36 2.53
N PRO A 39 -7.70 17.17 1.75
CA PRO A 39 -7.78 16.11 0.74
C PRO A 39 -6.72 16.25 -0.36
N LYS A 40 -6.24 17.46 -0.61
CA LYS A 40 -5.18 17.72 -1.61
C LYS A 40 -3.85 17.02 -1.31
N ASP A 41 -3.57 16.68 -0.05
CA ASP A 41 -2.35 15.96 0.32
C ASP A 41 -2.27 14.55 -0.29
N LYS A 42 -3.41 13.98 -0.67
CA LYS A 42 -3.53 12.67 -1.33
C LYS A 42 -3.85 12.74 -2.82
N GLY A 43 -4.04 13.93 -3.37
CA GLY A 43 -4.54 14.12 -4.73
C GLY A 43 -3.71 13.43 -5.80
N ALA A 44 -2.38 13.42 -5.68
CA ALA A 44 -1.50 12.74 -6.63
C ALA A 44 -1.67 11.22 -6.60
N ALA A 45 -1.74 10.62 -5.41
CA ALA A 45 -1.93 9.17 -5.25
C ALA A 45 -3.33 8.73 -5.73
N GLU A 46 -4.37 9.45 -5.31
CA GLU A 46 -5.75 9.16 -5.72
C GLU A 46 -5.95 9.33 -7.22
N GLY A 47 -5.39 10.39 -7.81
CA GLY A 47 -5.41 10.61 -9.26
C GLY A 47 -4.70 9.52 -10.04
N SER A 48 -3.55 9.05 -9.57
CA SER A 48 -2.81 7.95 -10.19
C SER A 48 -3.59 6.64 -10.13
N VAL A 49 -4.15 6.29 -8.98
CA VAL A 49 -4.98 5.08 -8.80
C VAL A 49 -6.21 5.15 -9.70
N PHE A 50 -6.90 6.28 -9.72
CA PHE A 50 -8.08 6.46 -10.58
C PHE A 50 -7.74 6.30 -12.07
N SER A 51 -6.67 6.94 -12.53
CA SER A 51 -6.22 6.85 -13.92
C SER A 51 -5.86 5.41 -14.32
N MET A 52 -5.06 4.71 -13.50
CA MET A 52 -4.69 3.33 -13.77
C MET A 52 -5.90 2.40 -13.76
N ALA A 53 -6.78 2.52 -12.76
CA ALA A 53 -7.98 1.71 -12.66
C ALA A 53 -8.89 1.90 -13.86
N THR A 54 -9.15 3.15 -14.27
CA THR A 54 -10.00 3.46 -15.44
C THR A 54 -9.41 2.89 -16.72
N THR A 55 -8.09 3.00 -16.91
CA THR A 55 -7.41 2.46 -18.09
C THR A 55 -7.50 0.94 -18.14
N ILE A 56 -7.20 0.24 -17.04
CA ILE A 56 -7.25 -1.21 -16.94
C ILE A 56 -8.67 -1.73 -17.16
N ILE A 57 -9.66 -1.10 -16.51
CA ILE A 57 -11.08 -1.43 -16.72
C ILE A 57 -11.48 -1.23 -18.18
N GLY A 58 -11.04 -0.14 -18.79
CA GLY A 58 -11.30 0.14 -20.21
C GLY A 58 -10.76 -0.96 -21.14
N ILE A 59 -9.53 -1.44 -20.88
CA ILE A 59 -8.90 -2.51 -21.67
C ILE A 59 -9.59 -3.85 -21.46
N LEU A 60 -9.97 -4.17 -20.21
CA LEU A 60 -10.50 -5.48 -19.85
C LEU A 60 -12.04 -5.59 -19.97
N ARG A 61 -12.76 -4.49 -20.17
CA ARG A 61 -14.24 -4.44 -20.12
C ARG A 61 -14.97 -5.43 -21.04
N ASN A 62 -14.36 -5.79 -22.16
CA ASN A 62 -14.95 -6.69 -23.15
C ASN A 62 -14.46 -8.15 -23.03
N ARG A 63 -13.67 -8.43 -21.98
CA ARG A 63 -13.15 -9.78 -21.71
C ARG A 63 -13.98 -10.45 -20.63
N THR A 64 -14.25 -11.74 -20.79
CA THR A 64 -14.94 -12.55 -19.78
C THR A 64 -13.92 -13.35 -18.99
N PHE A 65 -14.05 -13.33 -17.67
CA PHE A 65 -13.20 -14.05 -16.72
C PHE A 65 -14.06 -15.01 -15.90
N PHE A 66 -13.65 -16.26 -15.81
CA PHE A 66 -14.39 -17.28 -15.06
C PHE A 66 -13.85 -17.49 -13.64
N THR A 67 -12.64 -16.98 -13.33
CA THR A 67 -12.02 -17.07 -12.02
C THR A 67 -11.37 -15.74 -11.65
N PHE A 68 -11.33 -15.42 -10.35
CA PHE A 68 -10.61 -14.24 -9.84
C PHE A 68 -9.12 -14.31 -10.15
N GLU A 69 -8.55 -15.50 -10.17
CA GLU A 69 -7.13 -15.70 -10.49
C GLU A 69 -6.80 -15.26 -11.92
N SER A 70 -7.63 -15.67 -12.90
CA SER A 70 -7.47 -15.26 -14.30
C SER A 70 -7.65 -13.75 -14.48
N LEU A 71 -8.59 -13.13 -13.76
CA LEU A 71 -8.79 -11.69 -13.74
C LEU A 71 -7.58 -10.96 -13.15
N ASN A 72 -7.11 -11.40 -11.99
CA ASN A 72 -5.95 -10.78 -11.33
C ASN A 72 -4.68 -10.88 -12.18
N LYS A 73 -4.47 -12.02 -12.85
CA LYS A 73 -3.36 -12.19 -13.79
C LYS A 73 -3.44 -11.20 -14.96
N ALA A 74 -4.63 -11.01 -15.51
CA ALA A 74 -4.84 -10.04 -16.60
C ALA A 74 -4.60 -8.59 -16.12
N ILE A 75 -5.12 -8.21 -14.95
CA ILE A 75 -4.87 -6.91 -14.33
C ILE A 75 -3.37 -6.67 -14.13
N TYR A 76 -2.67 -7.66 -13.60
CA TYR A 76 -1.22 -7.56 -13.34
C TYR A 76 -0.42 -7.35 -14.63
N ILE A 77 -0.79 -8.02 -15.72
CA ILE A 77 -0.16 -7.84 -17.03
C ILE A 77 -0.36 -6.41 -17.53
N GLU A 78 -1.58 -5.89 -17.50
CA GLU A 78 -1.87 -4.53 -17.97
C GLU A 78 -1.24 -3.46 -17.06
N MET A 79 -1.21 -3.69 -15.75
CA MET A 79 -0.52 -2.80 -14.81
C MET A 79 0.99 -2.70 -15.12
N ASN A 80 1.65 -3.83 -15.42
CA ASN A 80 3.06 -3.81 -15.80
C ASN A 80 3.31 -3.05 -17.10
N LYS A 81 2.44 -3.20 -18.11
CA LYS A 81 2.53 -2.41 -19.33
C LYS A 81 2.43 -0.91 -19.05
N LEU A 82 1.46 -0.49 -18.21
CA LEU A 82 1.32 0.92 -17.81
C LEU A 82 2.53 1.45 -17.03
N ASN A 83 3.21 0.61 -16.26
CA ASN A 83 4.43 0.99 -15.56
C ASN A 83 5.63 1.11 -16.50
N ASP A 84 5.67 0.35 -17.59
CA ASP A 84 6.70 0.43 -18.64
C ASP A 84 6.41 1.54 -19.68
N GLU A 85 5.20 2.11 -19.69
CA GLU A 85 4.80 3.16 -20.63
C GLU A 85 5.58 4.46 -20.38
N LYS A 86 6.10 5.04 -21.46
CA LYS A 86 6.88 6.29 -21.38
C LYS A 86 6.03 7.45 -20.92
N PHE A 87 6.62 8.34 -20.13
CA PHE A 87 5.98 9.60 -19.77
C PHE A 87 5.82 10.50 -20.99
N GLN A 88 4.74 11.28 -21.03
CA GLN A 88 4.48 12.23 -22.12
C GLN A 88 5.38 13.48 -22.07
N LYS A 89 5.79 13.91 -20.88
CA LYS A 89 6.44 15.21 -20.65
C LYS A 89 7.88 15.11 -20.13
N ARG A 90 8.37 13.91 -19.86
CA ARG A 90 9.75 13.65 -19.41
C ARG A 90 10.23 12.31 -19.96
N GLU A 91 11.53 12.10 -19.99
CA GLU A 91 12.11 10.80 -20.33
C GLU A 91 11.82 9.73 -19.27
N GLY A 92 11.85 8.47 -19.70
CA GLY A 92 11.65 7.32 -18.83
C GLY A 92 10.20 6.90 -18.68
N SER A 93 9.98 5.95 -17.79
CA SER A 93 8.71 5.37 -17.40
C SER A 93 8.64 5.33 -15.87
N ARG A 94 7.47 4.97 -15.31
CA ARG A 94 7.34 4.77 -13.85
C ARG A 94 8.35 3.74 -13.34
N LYS A 95 8.51 2.65 -14.10
CA LYS A 95 9.43 1.59 -13.74
C LYS A 95 10.89 2.00 -13.84
N SER A 96 11.29 2.75 -14.89
CA SER A 96 12.69 3.21 -15.00
C SER A 96 13.04 4.16 -13.87
N VAL A 97 12.17 5.12 -13.55
CA VAL A 97 12.38 6.04 -12.42
C VAL A 97 12.52 5.29 -11.09
N TYR A 98 11.65 4.31 -10.83
CA TYR A 98 11.78 3.47 -9.65
C TYR A 98 13.13 2.75 -9.60
N MET A 99 13.57 2.16 -10.71
CA MET A 99 14.81 1.39 -10.75
C MET A 99 16.05 2.28 -10.61
N ASP A 100 16.02 3.47 -11.19
CA ASP A 100 17.19 4.35 -11.31
C ASP A 100 17.29 5.33 -10.13
N GLU A 101 16.16 5.76 -9.55
CA GLU A 101 16.14 6.85 -8.57
C GLU A 101 15.70 6.40 -7.16
N GLU A 102 14.92 5.30 -7.03
CA GLU A 102 14.28 4.96 -5.75
C GLU A 102 14.79 3.63 -5.16
N LYS A 103 15.02 2.63 -5.98
CA LYS A 103 15.28 1.25 -5.54
C LYS A 103 16.47 1.12 -4.60
N ASP A 104 17.56 1.83 -4.88
CA ASP A 104 18.81 1.73 -4.11
C ASP A 104 18.70 2.42 -2.74
N PHE A 105 17.68 3.26 -2.56
CA PHE A 105 17.38 3.92 -1.28
C PHE A 105 16.35 3.16 -0.43
N MET A 106 15.76 2.10 -0.96
CA MET A 106 14.80 1.28 -0.23
C MET A 106 15.50 0.23 0.65
N ASN A 107 14.98 0.02 1.85
CA ASN A 107 15.44 -1.06 2.70
C ASN A 107 15.14 -2.43 2.04
N PRO A 108 16.02 -3.43 2.25
CA PRO A 108 15.72 -4.79 1.83
C PRO A 108 14.46 -5.30 2.51
N LEU A 109 13.64 -6.05 1.77
CA LEU A 109 12.46 -6.68 2.36
C LEU A 109 12.88 -7.76 3.36
N PRO A 110 12.15 -7.93 4.48
CA PRO A 110 12.32 -9.08 5.37
C PRO A 110 12.14 -10.41 4.64
N GLU A 111 12.75 -11.45 5.14
CA GLU A 111 12.69 -12.80 4.55
C GLU A 111 11.25 -13.34 4.49
N HIS A 112 10.45 -13.03 5.51
CA HIS A 112 9.06 -13.44 5.61
C HIS A 112 8.11 -12.24 5.51
N PRO A 113 6.88 -12.41 5.00
CA PRO A 113 5.88 -11.35 5.06
C PRO A 113 5.41 -11.10 6.49
N PHE A 114 4.97 -9.87 6.77
CA PHE A 114 4.35 -9.54 8.06
C PHE A 114 3.09 -10.37 8.30
N GLU A 115 3.02 -10.99 9.47
CA GLU A 115 1.83 -11.72 9.92
C GLU A 115 1.08 -10.91 10.98
N LEU A 116 -0.22 -10.73 10.77
CA LEU A 116 -1.07 -10.02 11.71
C LEU A 116 -1.26 -10.86 12.97
N SER A 117 -0.77 -10.35 14.11
CA SER A 117 -0.85 -11.01 15.41
C SER A 117 -1.98 -10.44 16.27
N GLU A 118 -2.67 -11.30 16.98
CA GLU A 118 -3.64 -10.92 18.00
C GLU A 118 -3.03 -11.11 19.39
N TRP A 119 -2.89 -10.02 20.13
CA TRP A 119 -2.36 -10.05 21.50
C TRP A 119 -3.48 -10.29 22.49
N LYS A 120 -3.38 -11.38 23.27
CA LYS A 120 -4.33 -11.70 24.36
C LYS A 120 -3.60 -11.73 25.69
N MET A 121 -4.18 -11.07 26.67
CA MET A 121 -3.72 -11.21 28.06
C MET A 121 -4.27 -12.52 28.62
N ALA A 122 -3.40 -13.35 29.17
CA ALA A 122 -3.77 -14.56 29.86
C ALA A 122 -3.12 -14.60 31.25
N THR A 123 -3.84 -15.11 32.26
CA THR A 123 -3.29 -15.32 33.61
C THR A 123 -2.65 -16.69 33.67
N VAL A 124 -1.34 -16.70 33.91
CA VAL A 124 -0.61 -17.95 34.14
C VAL A 124 -0.99 -18.51 35.49
N GLN A 125 -1.46 -19.75 35.52
CA GLN A 125 -1.79 -20.44 36.77
C GLN A 125 -0.53 -20.93 37.50
N LEU A 126 -0.67 -21.35 38.79
CA LEU A 126 0.47 -21.81 39.59
C LEU A 126 1.23 -23.02 39.00
N ASN A 127 0.56 -23.79 38.15
CA ASN A 127 1.15 -24.92 37.40
C ASN A 127 1.76 -24.53 36.04
N TYR A 128 1.94 -23.23 35.76
CA TYR A 128 2.49 -22.65 34.52
C TYR A 128 1.69 -22.93 33.25
N HIS A 129 0.42 -23.34 33.36
CA HIS A 129 -0.50 -23.45 32.22
C HIS A 129 -1.30 -22.15 32.01
N ILE A 130 -1.63 -21.86 30.77
CA ILE A 130 -2.45 -20.72 30.32
C ILE A 130 -3.86 -21.21 30.03
#